data_7b752685a618884213025170824e5c54
#
_entry.id   7b752685a618884213025170824e5c54
#
_cell.length_a   1.000
_cell.length_b   1.000
_cell.length_c   1.000
_cell.angle_alpha   90.00
_cell.angle_beta   90.00
_cell.angle_gamma   90.00
#
_symmetry.space_group_name_H-M   'P 1'
#
loop_
_entity.id
_entity.type
_entity.pdbx_description
1 polymer ?
#
loop_
_entity_poly.entity_id
_entity_poly.type
_entity_poly.pdbx_seq_one_letter_code
_entity_poly.pdbx_strand_id
1 'polypeptide(L)'
;MPDLASAGAQIVVAGRHSVDADERTVMSRHQWRTDTPVAAMGLVIAGLGWAWLPQGFVRSPLAAGLLVEIPLENFSNVMPLWVDAVWPKARPLGVAARRFLALLDGVRRQGEPPGKTAVVRRRPA
;
A
#
# COMPACT_ATOMS: atom_id res chain seq x y z
N MET A 1 -11.94 -1.66 20.92
CA MET A 1 -11.63 -2.15 19.58
C MET A 1 -12.26 -1.21 18.56
N PRO A 2 -11.50 -0.56 17.70
CA PRO A 2 -12.14 0.14 16.60
C PRO A 2 -12.80 -0.92 15.72
N ASP A 3 -14.12 -0.91 15.70
CA ASP A 3 -14.91 -1.78 14.85
C ASP A 3 -14.64 -1.39 13.38
N LEU A 4 -13.94 -2.25 12.65
CA LEU A 4 -13.69 -2.04 11.23
C LEU A 4 -15.01 -1.94 10.43
N ALA A 5 -16.10 -2.52 10.94
CA ALA A 5 -17.42 -2.38 10.35
C ALA A 5 -17.94 -0.93 10.46
N SER A 6 -17.59 -0.21 11.53
CA SER A 6 -17.93 1.22 11.69
C SER A 6 -17.03 2.15 10.88
N ALA A 7 -15.89 1.67 10.40
CA ALA A 7 -14.95 2.46 9.59
C ALA A 7 -15.35 2.57 8.11
N GLY A 8 -16.47 1.97 7.71
CA GLY A 8 -16.94 1.95 6.33
C GLY A 8 -16.36 0.78 5.52
N ALA A 9 -16.47 0.89 4.19
CA ALA A 9 -15.99 -0.15 3.29
C ALA A 9 -14.45 -0.23 3.28
N GLN A 10 -13.93 -1.42 3.08
CA GLN A 10 -12.51 -1.59 2.76
C GLN A 10 -12.27 -1.21 1.30
N ILE A 11 -11.31 -0.32 1.06
CA ILE A 11 -10.88 0.04 -0.28
C ILE A 11 -9.67 -0.81 -0.62
N VAL A 12 -9.84 -1.71 -1.58
CA VAL A 12 -8.83 -2.69 -1.98
C VAL A 12 -8.16 -2.24 -3.27
N VAL A 13 -6.83 -2.15 -3.25
CA VAL A 13 -6.04 -1.91 -4.45
C VAL A 13 -5.78 -3.25 -5.12
N ALA A 14 -6.36 -3.45 -6.30
CA ALA A 14 -6.19 -4.66 -7.09
C ALA A 14 -5.91 -4.28 -8.53
N GLY A 15 -4.87 -4.84 -9.13
CA GLY A 15 -4.56 -4.61 -10.55
C GLY A 15 -5.72 -5.07 -11.44
N ARG A 16 -5.85 -4.45 -12.62
CA ARG A 16 -6.94 -4.76 -13.58
C ARG A 16 -6.98 -6.22 -14.02
N HIS A 17 -5.87 -6.92 -13.90
CA HIS A 17 -5.70 -8.32 -14.32
C HIS A 17 -5.40 -9.27 -13.15
N SER A 18 -5.29 -8.76 -11.92
CA SER A 18 -5.16 -9.62 -10.75
C SER A 18 -6.53 -10.11 -10.33
N VAL A 19 -6.79 -11.38 -10.53
CA VAL A 19 -7.97 -12.07 -10.00
C VAL A 19 -7.89 -12.10 -8.47
N ASP A 20 -6.70 -11.93 -7.93
CA ASP A 20 -6.38 -12.06 -6.51
C ASP A 20 -5.85 -10.74 -5.96
N ALA A 21 -6.73 -9.95 -5.36
CA ALA A 21 -6.28 -9.14 -4.23
C ALA A 21 -5.69 -10.12 -3.22
N ASP A 22 -4.49 -9.83 -2.69
CA ASP A 22 -3.88 -10.70 -1.68
C ASP A 22 -4.92 -10.95 -0.57
N GLU A 23 -5.48 -12.16 -0.53
CA GLU A 23 -6.55 -12.54 0.40
C GLU A 23 -6.18 -12.22 1.85
N ARG A 24 -4.88 -12.13 2.15
CA ARG A 24 -4.36 -11.78 3.46
C ARG A 24 -4.67 -10.34 3.86
N THR A 25 -4.91 -9.46 2.90
CA THR A 25 -5.21 -8.04 3.13
C THR A 25 -6.69 -7.73 3.08
N VAL A 26 -7.51 -8.67 2.61
CA VAL A 26 -8.96 -8.51 2.52
C VAL A 26 -9.59 -8.95 3.84
N MET A 27 -10.07 -7.97 4.62
CA MET A 27 -10.62 -8.19 5.96
C MET A 27 -12.11 -7.86 6.06
N SER A 28 -12.68 -7.21 5.06
CA SER A 28 -14.07 -6.78 5.05
C SER A 28 -14.87 -7.42 3.91
N ARG A 29 -16.13 -7.72 4.19
CA ARG A 29 -17.10 -8.16 3.17
C ARG A 29 -17.56 -7.01 2.29
N HIS A 30 -17.58 -5.78 2.81
CA HIS A 30 -17.89 -4.58 2.05
C HIS A 30 -16.61 -4.00 1.46
N GLN A 31 -16.46 -4.12 0.16
CA GLN A 31 -15.25 -3.73 -0.54
C GLN A 31 -15.54 -2.80 -1.70
N TRP A 32 -14.69 -1.81 -1.85
CA TRP A 32 -14.54 -1.05 -3.08
C TRP A 32 -13.19 -1.40 -3.68
N ARG A 33 -13.14 -1.61 -4.98
CA ARG A 33 -11.91 -1.95 -5.69
C ARG A 33 -11.42 -0.80 -6.55
N THR A 34 -10.14 -0.55 -6.52
CA THR A 34 -9.45 0.43 -7.37
C THR A 34 -8.14 -0.15 -7.88
N ASP A 35 -7.63 0.39 -8.96
CA ASP A 35 -6.41 -0.09 -9.61
C ASP A 35 -5.14 0.65 -9.16
N THR A 36 -5.27 1.73 -8.40
CA THR A 36 -4.11 2.50 -7.93
C THR A 36 -4.18 2.87 -6.45
N PRO A 37 -3.03 2.90 -5.74
CA PRO A 37 -2.97 3.39 -4.36
C PRO A 37 -3.39 4.86 -4.23
N VAL A 38 -3.15 5.67 -5.25
CA VAL A 38 -3.52 7.09 -5.27
C VAL A 38 -5.03 7.26 -5.27
N ALA A 39 -5.74 6.49 -6.10
CA ALA A 39 -7.21 6.49 -6.12
C ALA A 39 -7.77 5.99 -4.78
N ALA A 40 -7.21 4.91 -4.23
CA ALA A 40 -7.60 4.41 -2.91
C ALA A 40 -7.41 5.48 -1.82
N MET A 41 -6.29 6.17 -1.80
CA MET A 41 -6.01 7.26 -0.86
C MET A 41 -7.06 8.39 -0.98
N GLY A 42 -7.41 8.78 -2.20
CA GLY A 42 -8.45 9.79 -2.44
C GLY A 42 -9.79 9.37 -1.86
N LEU A 43 -10.22 8.13 -2.05
CA LEU A 43 -11.46 7.59 -1.50
C LEU A 43 -11.44 7.54 0.04
N VAL A 44 -10.31 7.17 0.64
CA VAL A 44 -10.15 7.18 2.11
C VAL A 44 -10.22 8.61 2.66
N ILE A 45 -9.54 9.57 2.05
CA ILE A 45 -9.60 10.99 2.44
C ILE A 45 -11.02 11.55 2.31
N ALA A 46 -11.74 11.13 1.28
CA ALA A 46 -13.16 11.49 1.11
C ALA A 46 -14.09 10.86 2.18
N GLY A 47 -13.57 9.95 3.01
CA GLY A 47 -14.34 9.35 4.10
C GLY A 47 -15.17 8.14 3.70
N LEU A 48 -14.90 7.54 2.53
CA LEU A 48 -15.67 6.40 2.01
C LEU A 48 -15.27 5.06 2.66
N GLY A 49 -14.15 5.03 3.39
CA GLY A 49 -13.72 3.81 4.05
C GLY A 49 -12.27 3.85 4.52
N TRP A 50 -11.66 2.69 4.58
CA TRP A 50 -10.30 2.48 5.03
C TRP A 50 -9.52 1.59 4.05
N ALA A 51 -8.20 1.67 4.08
CA ALA A 51 -7.36 0.92 3.15
C ALA A 51 -6.01 0.54 3.74
N TRP A 52 -5.41 -0.52 3.18
CA TRP A 52 -3.99 -0.78 3.25
C TRP A 52 -3.29 0.04 2.16
N LEU A 53 -2.38 0.92 2.55
CA LEU A 53 -1.66 1.79 1.61
C LEU A 53 -0.16 1.79 1.91
N PRO A 54 0.70 1.91 0.89
CA PRO A 54 2.13 2.08 1.09
C PRO A 54 2.43 3.31 1.94
N GLN A 55 3.33 3.17 2.92
CA GLN A 55 3.67 4.26 3.84
C GLN A 55 4.13 5.54 3.11
N GLY A 56 4.84 5.38 1.99
CA GLY A 56 5.28 6.53 1.20
C GLY A 56 4.14 7.43 0.71
N PHE A 57 2.97 6.85 0.43
CA PHE A 57 1.78 7.61 0.00
C PHE A 57 1.05 8.31 1.15
N VAL A 58 1.03 7.71 2.33
CA VAL A 58 0.22 8.19 3.45
C VAL A 58 0.97 9.05 4.45
N ARG A 59 2.29 9.11 4.36
CA ARG A 59 3.14 9.88 5.29
C ARG A 59 2.70 11.34 5.39
N SER A 60 2.52 12.01 4.28
CA SER A 60 2.12 13.41 4.25
C SER A 60 0.68 13.63 4.76
N PRO A 61 -0.34 12.88 4.31
CA PRO A 61 -1.69 12.97 4.87
C PRO A 61 -1.78 12.61 6.36
N LEU A 62 -0.98 11.67 6.86
CA LEU A 62 -0.90 11.36 8.29
C LEU A 62 -0.30 12.53 9.07
N ALA A 63 0.81 13.12 8.61
CA ALA A 63 1.42 14.27 9.23
C ALA A 63 0.49 15.50 9.22
N ALA A 64 -0.31 15.67 8.17
CA ALA A 64 -1.31 16.74 8.07
C ALA A 64 -2.58 16.47 8.91
N GLY A 65 -2.71 15.28 9.53
CA GLY A 65 -3.87 14.92 10.32
C GLY A 65 -5.14 14.64 9.52
N LEU A 66 -5.03 14.44 8.21
CA LEU A 66 -6.14 14.05 7.34
C LEU A 66 -6.51 12.58 7.51
N LEU A 67 -5.50 11.76 7.73
CA LEU A 67 -5.62 10.32 7.97
C LEU A 67 -5.16 9.97 9.38
N VAL A 68 -5.58 8.81 9.85
CA VAL A 68 -5.07 8.16 11.06
C VAL A 68 -4.83 6.69 10.79
N GLU A 69 -3.83 6.12 11.44
CA GLU A 69 -3.63 4.68 11.43
C GLU A 69 -4.71 3.98 12.24
N ILE A 70 -5.15 2.81 11.76
CA ILE A 70 -6.05 1.94 12.51
C ILE A 70 -5.19 0.94 13.26
N PRO A 71 -5.18 0.94 14.59
CA PRO A 71 -4.50 -0.09 15.36
C PRO A 71 -5.24 -1.41 15.19
N LEU A 72 -4.55 -2.43 14.67
CA LEU A 72 -5.08 -3.78 14.55
C LEU A 72 -4.54 -4.64 15.69
N GLU A 73 -5.44 -5.22 16.49
CA GLU A 73 -5.05 -6.22 17.46
C GLU A 73 -4.66 -7.53 16.76
N ASN A 74 -3.59 -8.15 17.22
CA ASN A 74 -3.05 -9.41 16.68
C ASN A 74 -2.49 -9.35 15.25
N PHE A 75 -2.37 -8.17 14.66
CA PHE A 75 -1.73 -7.97 13.36
C PHE A 75 -0.67 -6.87 13.46
N SER A 76 0.42 -7.05 12.76
CA SER A 76 1.31 -5.93 12.51
C SER A 76 0.59 -4.94 11.59
N ASN A 77 0.44 -3.69 12.03
CA ASN A 77 -0.10 -2.61 11.19
C ASN A 77 0.81 -2.28 10.00
N VAL A 78 1.91 -2.98 9.89
CA VAL A 78 2.93 -2.75 8.89
C VAL A 78 3.27 -4.07 8.21
N MET A 79 2.96 -4.19 6.92
CA MET A 79 3.39 -5.31 6.10
C MET A 79 4.57 -4.89 5.21
N PRO A 80 5.63 -5.70 5.11
CA PRO A 80 6.68 -5.45 4.16
C PRO A 80 6.16 -5.61 2.73
N LEU A 81 6.50 -4.66 1.87
CA LEU A 81 6.27 -4.76 0.43
C LEU A 81 7.54 -5.27 -0.25
N TRP A 82 7.39 -6.30 -1.03
CA TRP A 82 8.43 -6.78 -1.93
C TRP A 82 8.26 -6.09 -3.29
N VAL A 83 9.36 -5.61 -3.81
CA VAL A 83 9.42 -5.01 -5.14
C VAL A 83 10.44 -5.78 -5.95
N ASP A 84 10.00 -6.37 -7.05
CA ASP A 84 10.86 -7.12 -7.97
C ASP A 84 11.11 -6.32 -9.24
N ALA A 85 12.34 -6.32 -9.71
CA ALA A 85 12.67 -5.87 -11.05
C ALA A 85 12.56 -7.05 -12.01
N VAL A 86 11.69 -6.92 -13.01
CA VAL A 86 11.41 -7.99 -13.99
C VAL A 86 11.70 -7.51 -15.38
N TRP A 87 12.35 -8.34 -16.20
CA TRP A 87 12.59 -8.05 -17.61
C TRP A 87 12.54 -9.32 -18.47
N PRO A 88 12.23 -9.22 -19.77
CA PRO A 88 12.18 -10.36 -20.67
C PRO A 88 13.56 -11.00 -20.85
N LYS A 89 13.66 -12.32 -20.75
CA LYS A 89 14.92 -13.05 -21.02
C LYS A 89 15.51 -12.78 -22.40
N ALA A 90 14.63 -12.62 -23.39
CA ALA A 90 15.00 -12.41 -24.78
C ALA A 90 15.57 -11.01 -25.08
N ARG A 91 15.46 -10.06 -24.15
CA ARG A 91 15.94 -8.69 -24.34
C ARG A 91 16.95 -8.35 -23.24
N PRO A 92 18.25 -8.24 -23.59
CA PRO A 92 19.25 -7.83 -22.62
C PRO A 92 18.97 -6.43 -22.09
N LEU A 93 19.28 -6.22 -20.83
CA LEU A 93 19.15 -4.90 -20.21
C LEU A 93 20.11 -3.89 -20.85
N GLY A 94 19.59 -2.77 -21.29
CA GLY A 94 20.40 -1.63 -21.73
C GLY A 94 21.23 -1.01 -20.59
N VAL A 95 22.16 -0.14 -20.96
CA VAL A 95 23.08 0.51 -19.99
C VAL A 95 22.33 1.25 -18.90
N ALA A 96 21.27 2.00 -19.24
CA ALA A 96 20.47 2.77 -18.27
C ALA A 96 19.76 1.85 -17.27
N ALA A 97 19.17 0.75 -17.74
CA ALA A 97 18.49 -0.21 -16.87
C ALA A 97 19.46 -0.91 -15.91
N ARG A 98 20.65 -1.31 -16.39
CA ARG A 98 21.70 -1.88 -15.54
C ARG A 98 22.16 -0.90 -14.46
N ARG A 99 22.33 0.38 -14.83
CA ARG A 99 22.71 1.42 -13.87
C ARG A 99 21.62 1.64 -12.82
N PHE A 100 20.35 1.63 -13.22
CA PHE A 100 19.22 1.71 -12.30
C PHE A 100 19.21 0.55 -11.30
N LEU A 101 19.39 -0.69 -11.76
CA LEU A 101 19.47 -1.86 -10.88
C LEU A 101 20.64 -1.78 -9.92
N ALA A 102 21.80 -1.30 -10.36
CA ALA A 102 22.95 -1.11 -9.48
C ALA A 102 22.68 -0.07 -8.37
N LEU A 103 21.96 0.99 -8.68
CA LEU A 103 21.51 1.98 -7.68
C LEU A 103 20.54 1.37 -6.68
N LEU A 104 19.57 0.59 -7.14
CA LEU A 104 18.63 -0.13 -6.25
C LEU A 104 19.36 -1.10 -5.32
N ASP A 105 20.34 -1.83 -5.81
CA ASP A 105 21.14 -2.75 -5.00
C ASP A 105 22.00 -2.00 -3.96
N GLY A 106 22.46 -0.81 -4.28
CA GLY A 106 23.13 0.10 -3.35
C GLY A 106 22.21 0.52 -2.20
N VAL A 107 20.98 0.91 -2.49
CA VAL A 107 19.97 1.27 -1.49
C VAL A 107 19.66 0.07 -0.58
N ARG A 108 19.49 -1.12 -1.14
CA ARG A 108 19.26 -2.36 -0.38
C ARG A 108 20.40 -2.66 0.59
N ARG A 109 21.65 -2.45 0.19
CA ARG A 109 22.84 -2.68 1.03
C ARG A 109 22.98 -1.68 2.17
N GLN A 110 22.42 -0.49 2.04
CA GLN A 110 22.43 0.53 3.09
C GLN A 110 21.43 0.24 4.23
N GLY A 111 20.71 -0.89 4.16
CA GLY A 111 19.85 -1.37 5.24
C GLY A 111 18.55 -0.56 5.38
N GLU A 112 18.13 0.15 4.35
CA GLU A 112 16.81 0.75 4.36
C GLU A 112 15.76 -0.37 4.43
N PRO A 113 14.86 -0.32 5.43
CA PRO A 113 13.89 -1.39 5.60
C PRO A 113 13.00 -1.50 4.37
N PRO A 114 12.52 -2.70 4.02
CA PRO A 114 11.60 -2.88 2.91
C PRO A 114 10.42 -1.92 3.04
N GLY A 115 9.91 -1.44 1.92
CA GLY A 115 8.74 -0.56 1.89
C GLY A 115 7.62 -1.15 2.76
N LYS A 116 6.97 -0.31 3.54
CA LYS A 116 5.95 -0.73 4.50
C LYS A 116 4.59 -0.23 4.05
N THR A 117 3.55 -1.01 4.33
CA THR A 117 2.16 -0.55 4.22
C THR A 117 1.63 -0.17 5.59
N ALA A 118 0.66 0.73 5.59
CA ALA A 118 -0.10 1.09 6.79
C ALA A 118 -1.60 0.95 6.53
N VAL A 119 -2.36 0.58 7.55
CA VAL A 119 -3.83 0.61 7.52
C VAL A 119 -4.27 2.00 7.94
N VAL A 120 -5.00 2.68 7.09
CA VAL A 120 -5.40 4.06 7.33
C VAL A 120 -6.87 4.30 7.05
N ARG A 121 -7.44 5.24 7.79
CA ARG A 121 -8.76 5.81 7.55
C ARG A 121 -8.73 7.32 7.69
N ARG A 122 -9.78 8.00 7.26
CA ARG A 122 -9.95 9.43 7.51
C ARG A 122 -10.00 9.69 9.01
N ARG A 123 -9.36 10.78 9.44
CA ARG A 123 -9.47 11.27 10.82
C ARG A 123 -10.93 11.70 11.06
N PRO A 124 -11.56 11.29 12.17
CA PRO A 124 -12.85 11.85 12.57
C PRO A 124 -12.73 13.37 12.78
N ALA A 125 -13.80 14.06 12.48
CA ALA A 125 -13.90 15.48 12.77
C ALA A 125 -13.85 15.72 14.29
#